data_5490856aa029716c7198c0dc6b161593
#
_entry.id   5490856aa029716c7198c0dc6b161593
#
_cell.length_a   1.000
_cell.length_b   1.000
_cell.length_c   1.000
_cell.angle_alpha   90.00
_cell.angle_beta   90.00
_cell.angle_gamma   90.00
#
_symmetry.space_group_name_H-M   'P 1'
#
loop_
_entity.id
_entity.type
_entity.pdbx_description
1 polymer ?
#
loop_
_entity_poly.entity_id
_entity_poly.type
_entity_poly.pdbx_seq_one_letter_code
_entity_poly.pdbx_strand_id
1 'polypeptide(L)'
;MAFAPEHFGNPLREQALLAQGQAWAWLSRDVVEVSGADWLSYLTTVSTQVLTDLENDGQSRQVLFLDANGHILYAALAVAALVPDSGEQSVLLLVDAGCGEGLAQLLNSRRFMLRVQAQVRPDLQVAGAIGDAVQKLAGVVENLVTTWSDPWPGITPGGSTYFTGTRHPGANYRA
;
A
#
# COMPACT_ATOMS: atom_id res chain seq x y z
N MET A 1 -7.79 -8.04 -16.98
CA MET A 1 -8.34 -6.85 -16.30
C MET A 1 -8.67 -5.79 -17.33
N ALA A 2 -9.87 -5.22 -17.29
CA ALA A 2 -10.16 -4.03 -18.10
C ALA A 2 -9.43 -2.85 -17.39
N PHE A 3 -8.51 -2.22 -18.08
CA PHE A 3 -7.90 -0.98 -17.58
C PHE A 3 -9.01 0.05 -17.39
N ALA A 4 -9.05 0.71 -16.23
CA ALA A 4 -9.89 1.87 -16.05
C ALA A 4 -9.50 2.93 -17.09
N PRO A 5 -10.45 3.63 -17.69
CA PRO A 5 -10.13 4.68 -18.65
C PRO A 5 -9.32 5.77 -17.98
N GLU A 6 -8.42 6.42 -18.72
CA GLU A 6 -7.61 7.53 -18.21
C GLU A 6 -8.45 8.74 -17.76
N HIS A 7 -9.66 8.86 -18.27
CA HIS A 7 -10.66 9.87 -17.88
C HIS A 7 -12.07 9.46 -18.34
N PHE A 8 -13.09 10.08 -17.75
CA PHE A 8 -14.50 9.85 -18.03
C PHE A 8 -15.14 10.97 -18.89
N GLY A 9 -14.33 11.73 -19.63
CA GLY A 9 -14.75 12.72 -20.62
C GLY A 9 -14.25 14.14 -20.40
N ASN A 10 -14.04 14.58 -19.15
CA ASN A 10 -13.54 15.92 -18.85
C ASN A 10 -12.47 15.89 -17.74
N PRO A 11 -11.19 15.70 -18.09
CA PRO A 11 -10.09 15.57 -17.13
C PRO A 11 -9.97 16.75 -16.14
N LEU A 12 -10.19 17.98 -16.60
CA LEU A 12 -10.09 19.15 -15.72
C LEU A 12 -11.19 19.17 -14.65
N ARG A 13 -12.41 18.78 -15.03
CA ARG A 13 -13.52 18.68 -14.08
C ARG A 13 -13.28 17.54 -13.09
N GLU A 14 -12.77 16.41 -13.56
CA GLU A 14 -12.46 15.25 -12.74
C GLU A 14 -11.37 15.56 -11.71
N GLN A 15 -10.30 16.24 -12.12
CA GLN A 15 -9.26 16.74 -11.21
C GLN A 15 -9.82 17.72 -10.17
N ALA A 16 -10.69 18.63 -10.58
CA ALA A 16 -11.32 19.57 -9.64
C ALA A 16 -12.20 18.85 -8.61
N LEU A 17 -12.94 17.82 -9.02
CA LEU A 17 -13.76 17.03 -8.11
C LEU A 17 -12.89 16.20 -7.14
N LEU A 18 -11.80 15.62 -7.61
CA LEU A 18 -10.81 14.94 -6.75
C LEU A 18 -10.23 15.91 -5.72
N ALA A 19 -9.76 17.08 -6.16
CA ALA A 19 -9.17 18.09 -5.27
C ALA A 19 -10.16 18.62 -4.22
N GLN A 20 -11.46 18.60 -4.51
CA GLN A 20 -12.54 19.01 -3.61
C GLN A 20 -13.04 17.88 -2.69
N GLY A 21 -12.45 16.68 -2.78
CA GLY A 21 -12.93 15.53 -2.01
C GLY A 21 -14.34 15.05 -2.42
N GLN A 22 -14.70 15.23 -3.69
CA GLN A 22 -16.00 14.84 -4.25
C GLN A 22 -15.93 13.67 -5.21
N ALA A 23 -14.73 13.17 -5.48
CA ALA A 23 -14.47 12.03 -6.35
C ALA A 23 -13.37 11.14 -5.78
N TRP A 24 -13.24 9.96 -6.34
CA TRP A 24 -12.18 8.99 -6.11
C TRP A 24 -11.73 8.41 -7.45
N ALA A 25 -10.58 7.74 -7.46
CA ALA A 25 -10.03 7.14 -8.65
C ALA A 25 -9.49 5.72 -8.35
N TRP A 26 -9.60 4.83 -9.32
CA TRP A 26 -8.85 3.58 -9.29
C TRP A 26 -7.38 3.86 -9.50
N LEU A 27 -6.54 3.26 -8.64
CA LEU A 27 -5.11 3.35 -8.75
C LEU A 27 -4.58 2.10 -9.45
N SER A 28 -3.74 2.29 -10.47
CA SER A 28 -3.09 1.18 -11.17
C SER A 28 -1.96 0.61 -10.31
N ARG A 29 -2.33 -0.31 -9.42
CA ARG A 29 -1.42 -0.98 -8.48
C ARG A 29 -1.65 -2.47 -8.50
N ASP A 30 -0.58 -3.24 -8.33
CA ASP A 30 -0.68 -4.64 -7.94
C ASP A 30 -0.71 -4.73 -6.42
N VAL A 31 -1.44 -5.71 -5.90
CA VAL A 31 -1.52 -6.00 -4.47
C VAL A 31 -0.83 -7.33 -4.22
N VAL A 32 0.19 -7.31 -3.36
CA VAL A 32 0.87 -8.52 -2.88
C VAL A 32 0.55 -8.70 -1.40
N GLU A 33 -0.14 -9.78 -1.06
CA GLU A 33 -0.39 -10.16 0.31
C GLU A 33 0.80 -10.92 0.87
N VAL A 34 1.25 -10.54 2.06
CA VAL A 34 2.27 -11.28 2.82
C VAL A 34 1.67 -11.71 4.15
N SER A 35 1.60 -13.02 4.35
CA SER A 35 0.95 -13.67 5.50
C SER A 35 1.85 -14.71 6.15
N GLY A 36 1.40 -15.28 7.27
CA GLY A 36 2.09 -16.31 8.03
C GLY A 36 2.65 -15.78 9.36
N ALA A 37 2.97 -16.65 10.30
CA ALA A 37 3.26 -16.24 11.67
C ALA A 37 4.49 -15.33 11.84
N ASP A 38 5.40 -15.30 10.87
CA ASP A 38 6.67 -14.57 10.98
C ASP A 38 6.72 -13.32 10.06
N TRP A 39 5.59 -12.93 9.43
CA TRP A 39 5.58 -11.88 8.40
C TRP A 39 6.09 -10.51 8.88
N LEU A 40 5.76 -10.10 10.11
CA LEU A 40 6.18 -8.80 10.68
C LEU A 40 7.70 -8.71 10.84
N SER A 41 8.31 -9.70 11.48
CA SER A 41 9.75 -9.75 11.69
C SER A 41 10.49 -9.92 10.37
N TYR A 42 9.95 -10.74 9.49
CA TYR A 42 10.50 -10.96 8.16
C TYR A 42 10.55 -9.66 7.34
N LEU A 43 9.42 -8.99 7.17
CA LEU A 43 9.36 -7.75 6.38
C LEU A 43 10.19 -6.63 6.98
N THR A 44 10.26 -6.51 8.30
CA THR A 44 11.16 -5.56 8.99
C THR A 44 12.64 -5.84 8.62
N THR A 45 13.00 -7.11 8.41
CA THR A 45 14.38 -7.49 8.07
C THR A 45 14.72 -7.25 6.60
N VAL A 46 13.78 -7.48 5.68
CA VAL A 46 14.03 -7.44 4.23
C VAL A 46 13.66 -6.12 3.56
N SER A 47 13.05 -5.20 4.30
CA SER A 47 12.69 -3.86 3.82
C SER A 47 13.44 -2.76 4.55
N THR A 48 13.26 -1.53 4.11
CA THR A 48 13.94 -0.35 4.68
C THR A 48 13.21 0.24 5.90
N GLN A 49 12.11 -0.37 6.36
CA GLN A 49 11.31 0.17 7.46
C GLN A 49 11.07 -0.87 8.55
N VAL A 50 10.90 -0.37 9.76
CA VAL A 50 10.37 -1.16 10.88
C VAL A 50 8.86 -1.27 10.72
N LEU A 51 8.34 -2.49 10.74
CA LEU A 51 6.91 -2.78 10.57
C LEU A 51 6.28 -3.43 11.82
N THR A 52 7.07 -3.65 12.87
CA THR A 52 6.63 -4.35 14.09
C THR A 52 5.49 -3.67 14.84
N ASP A 53 5.25 -2.39 14.58
CA ASP A 53 4.17 -1.58 15.13
C ASP A 53 3.03 -1.31 14.11
N LEU A 54 3.07 -1.95 12.93
CA LEU A 54 2.03 -1.79 11.92
C LEU A 54 0.79 -2.58 12.33
N GLU A 55 -0.24 -1.86 12.72
CA GLU A 55 -1.52 -2.40 13.15
C GLU A 55 -2.59 -2.17 12.07
N ASN A 56 -3.70 -2.91 12.16
CA ASN A 56 -4.85 -2.72 11.26
C ASN A 56 -5.73 -1.55 11.74
N ASP A 57 -5.14 -0.36 11.82
CA ASP A 57 -5.77 0.88 12.28
C ASP A 57 -5.82 1.97 11.20
N GLY A 58 -5.55 1.60 9.94
CA GLY A 58 -5.44 2.53 8.82
C GLY A 58 -4.07 3.18 8.67
N GLN A 59 -3.08 2.75 9.46
CA GLN A 59 -1.70 3.18 9.26
C GLN A 59 -1.08 2.45 8.06
N SER A 60 -0.13 3.13 7.43
CA SER A 60 0.66 2.58 6.34
C SER A 60 2.12 2.99 6.47
N ARG A 61 2.99 2.24 5.80
CA ARG A 61 4.44 2.52 5.74
C ARG A 61 4.92 2.40 4.31
N GLN A 62 5.62 3.42 3.84
CA GLN A 62 6.35 3.31 2.58
C GLN A 62 7.60 2.48 2.81
N VAL A 63 7.77 1.42 2.05
CA VAL A 63 8.88 0.48 2.17
C VAL A 63 9.61 0.33 0.83
N LEU A 64 10.92 0.15 0.91
CA LEU A 64 11.75 -0.18 -0.25
C LEU A 64 12.36 -1.56 -0.05
N PHE A 65 12.43 -2.32 -1.13
CA PHE A 65 13.16 -3.58 -1.21
C PHE A 65 14.39 -3.37 -2.08
N LEU A 66 15.55 -3.70 -1.53
CA LEU A 66 16.83 -3.39 -2.15
C LEU A 66 17.54 -4.67 -2.63
N ASP A 67 18.43 -4.49 -3.61
CA ASP A 67 19.41 -5.51 -3.96
C ASP A 67 20.60 -5.50 -2.99
N ALA A 68 21.60 -6.37 -3.22
CA ALA A 68 22.80 -6.47 -2.38
C ALA A 68 23.71 -5.22 -2.46
N ASN A 69 23.53 -4.38 -3.46
CA ASN A 69 24.30 -3.15 -3.67
C ASN A 69 23.55 -1.91 -3.15
N GLY A 70 22.34 -2.07 -2.62
CA GLY A 70 21.52 -0.97 -2.13
C GLY A 70 20.66 -0.29 -3.21
N HIS A 71 20.57 -0.85 -4.41
CA HIS A 71 19.66 -0.31 -5.43
C HIS A 71 18.23 -0.72 -5.15
N ILE A 72 17.29 0.19 -5.39
CA ILE A 72 15.86 -0.06 -5.22
C ILE A 72 15.39 -1.03 -6.30
N LEU A 73 14.90 -2.20 -5.88
CA LEU A 73 14.23 -3.16 -6.75
C LEU A 73 12.73 -2.89 -6.82
N TYR A 74 12.10 -2.65 -5.67
CA TYR A 74 10.69 -2.34 -5.55
C TYR A 74 10.44 -1.28 -4.50
N ALA A 75 9.48 -0.39 -4.76
CA ALA A 75 8.90 0.51 -3.79
C ALA A 75 7.44 0.09 -3.58
N ALA A 76 7.02 -0.04 -2.35
CA ALA A 76 5.66 -0.43 -2.01
C ALA A 76 5.12 0.36 -0.81
N LEU A 77 3.81 0.44 -0.71
CA LEU A 77 3.12 0.88 0.48
C LEU A 77 2.64 -0.35 1.24
N ALA A 78 3.10 -0.52 2.46
CA ALA A 78 2.68 -1.59 3.36
C ALA A 78 1.48 -1.14 4.18
N VAL A 79 0.38 -1.90 4.12
CA VAL A 79 -0.87 -1.65 4.84
C VAL A 79 -1.27 -2.93 5.56
N ALA A 80 -1.46 -2.87 6.88
CA ALA A 80 -1.98 -4.02 7.61
C ALA A 80 -3.45 -4.26 7.27
N ALA A 81 -3.82 -5.52 7.15
CA ALA A 81 -5.19 -5.93 6.86
C ALA A 81 -5.56 -7.20 7.62
N LEU A 82 -6.84 -7.36 7.91
CA LEU A 82 -7.40 -8.65 8.31
C LEU A 82 -7.90 -9.36 7.07
N VAL A 83 -7.38 -10.54 6.81
CA VAL A 83 -7.83 -11.33 5.66
C VAL A 83 -9.24 -11.86 5.96
N PRO A 84 -10.24 -11.56 5.10
CA PRO A 84 -11.63 -11.90 5.38
C PRO A 84 -11.86 -13.38 5.64
N ASP A 85 -11.14 -14.27 4.97
CA ASP A 85 -11.37 -15.71 5.01
C ASP A 85 -10.72 -16.41 6.20
N SER A 86 -9.63 -15.90 6.75
CA SER A 86 -8.90 -16.52 7.86
C SER A 86 -9.02 -15.77 9.19
N GLY A 87 -9.37 -14.48 9.14
CA GLY A 87 -9.30 -13.59 10.31
C GLY A 87 -7.87 -13.36 10.80
N GLU A 88 -6.87 -13.89 10.09
CA GLU A 88 -5.46 -13.68 10.41
C GLU A 88 -5.00 -12.31 9.91
N GLN A 89 -4.13 -11.70 10.69
CA GLN A 89 -3.51 -10.45 10.28
C GLN A 89 -2.45 -10.71 9.20
N SER A 90 -2.52 -9.96 8.11
CA SER A 90 -1.53 -9.96 7.03
C SER A 90 -1.15 -8.52 6.68
N VAL A 91 -0.21 -8.36 5.78
CA VAL A 91 0.10 -7.07 5.17
C VAL A 91 -0.16 -7.12 3.67
N LEU A 92 -0.77 -6.07 3.17
CA LEU A 92 -0.91 -5.82 1.75
C LEU A 92 0.19 -4.84 1.32
N LEU A 93 1.00 -5.25 0.37
CA LEU A 93 2.01 -4.43 -0.27
C LEU A 93 1.44 -3.92 -1.59
N LEU A 94 1.18 -2.61 -1.66
CA LEU A 94 0.70 -1.96 -2.86
C LEU A 94 1.90 -1.50 -3.67
N VAL A 95 2.11 -2.09 -4.84
CA VAL A 95 3.28 -1.86 -5.70
C VAL A 95 2.81 -1.41 -7.09
N ASP A 96 3.70 -0.84 -7.89
CA ASP A 96 3.36 -0.42 -9.25
C ASP A 96 2.86 -1.59 -10.09
N ALA A 97 1.89 -1.31 -10.96
CA ALA A 97 1.29 -2.32 -11.82
C ALA A 97 2.34 -3.04 -12.67
N GLY A 98 2.26 -4.37 -12.73
CA GLY A 98 3.22 -5.25 -13.38
C GLY A 98 4.41 -5.66 -12.51
N CYS A 99 4.52 -5.16 -11.28
CA CYS A 99 5.61 -5.50 -10.36
C CYS A 99 5.24 -6.56 -9.32
N GLY A 100 3.97 -6.91 -9.19
CA GLY A 100 3.47 -7.79 -8.14
C GLY A 100 4.10 -9.18 -8.13
N GLU A 101 4.16 -9.84 -9.29
CA GLU A 101 4.76 -11.18 -9.42
C GLU A 101 6.25 -11.19 -9.06
N GLY A 102 7.00 -10.20 -9.55
CA GLY A 102 8.42 -10.07 -9.25
C GLY A 102 8.68 -9.83 -7.77
N LEU A 103 7.88 -8.99 -7.11
CA LEU A 103 7.97 -8.76 -5.67
C LEU A 103 7.62 -10.03 -4.89
N ALA A 104 6.55 -10.72 -5.23
CA ALA A 104 6.15 -11.96 -4.56
C ALA A 104 7.24 -13.05 -4.68
N GLN A 105 7.84 -13.20 -5.87
CA GLN A 105 8.97 -14.11 -6.07
C GLN A 105 10.18 -13.73 -5.21
N LEU A 106 10.56 -12.45 -5.20
CA LEU A 106 11.66 -11.94 -4.37
C LEU A 106 11.46 -12.30 -2.90
N LEU A 107 10.28 -12.01 -2.36
CA LEU A 107 9.95 -12.30 -0.97
C LEU A 107 9.96 -13.80 -0.68
N ASN A 108 9.32 -14.61 -1.50
CA ASN A 108 9.32 -16.07 -1.30
C ASN A 108 10.72 -16.68 -1.41
N SER A 109 11.61 -16.15 -2.24
CA SER A 109 12.99 -16.64 -2.36
C SER A 109 13.86 -16.35 -1.13
N ARG A 110 13.54 -15.29 -0.38
CA ARG A 110 14.33 -14.84 0.79
C ARG A 110 13.78 -15.29 2.14
N ARG A 111 12.66 -16.02 2.18
CA ARG A 111 12.00 -16.40 3.44
C ARG A 111 12.75 -17.48 4.25
N PHE A 112 13.68 -18.21 3.62
CA PHE A 112 14.39 -19.33 4.24
C PHE A 112 13.43 -20.32 4.93
N MET A 113 13.58 -20.50 6.26
CA MET A 113 12.73 -21.37 7.08
C MET A 113 11.59 -20.62 7.80
N LEU A 114 11.40 -19.33 7.53
CA LEU A 114 10.33 -18.53 8.13
C LEU A 114 8.96 -18.94 7.57
N ARG A 115 7.96 -18.90 8.43
CA ARG A 115 6.55 -19.19 8.10
C ARG A 115 5.92 -17.96 7.49
N VAL A 116 6.31 -17.66 6.25
CA VAL A 116 5.88 -16.50 5.46
C VAL A 116 5.53 -16.97 4.06
N GLN A 117 4.46 -16.40 3.52
CA GLN A 117 4.07 -16.57 2.13
C GLN A 117 3.72 -15.19 1.54
N ALA A 118 4.22 -14.93 0.35
CA ALA A 118 3.84 -13.77 -0.45
C ALA A 118 3.09 -14.24 -1.70
N GLN A 119 1.94 -13.64 -1.99
CA GLN A 119 1.12 -13.96 -3.15
C GLN A 119 0.48 -12.71 -3.75
N VAL A 120 0.37 -12.69 -5.07
CA VAL A 120 -0.37 -11.62 -5.76
C VAL A 120 -1.88 -11.83 -5.53
N ARG A 121 -2.60 -10.74 -5.28
CA ARG A 121 -4.05 -10.73 -5.06
C ARG A 121 -4.75 -10.00 -6.23
N PRO A 122 -4.98 -10.71 -7.37
CA PRO A 122 -5.62 -10.11 -8.54
C PRO A 122 -7.11 -9.81 -8.33
N ASP A 123 -7.69 -10.32 -7.26
CA ASP A 123 -9.05 -10.07 -6.80
C ASP A 123 -9.21 -8.75 -6.05
N LEU A 124 -8.11 -8.15 -5.57
CA LEU A 124 -8.12 -6.87 -4.88
C LEU A 124 -7.81 -5.72 -5.84
N GLN A 125 -8.49 -4.60 -5.61
CA GLN A 125 -8.28 -3.36 -6.35
C GLN A 125 -8.01 -2.23 -5.37
N VAL A 126 -7.24 -1.25 -5.82
CA VAL A 126 -6.84 -0.10 -5.03
C VAL A 126 -7.56 1.14 -5.53
N ALA A 127 -8.21 1.87 -4.63
CA ALA A 127 -8.85 3.14 -4.93
C ALA A 127 -8.25 4.24 -4.04
N GLY A 128 -8.09 5.44 -4.59
CA GLY A 128 -7.61 6.62 -3.88
C GLY A 128 -8.62 7.76 -3.92
N ALA A 129 -8.69 8.50 -2.82
CA ALA A 129 -9.51 9.70 -2.70
C ALA A 129 -8.78 10.75 -1.86
N ILE A 130 -9.24 11.99 -1.92
CA ILE A 130 -8.65 13.12 -1.19
C ILE A 130 -9.64 13.58 -0.13
N GLY A 131 -9.14 13.84 1.10
CA GLY A 131 -9.95 14.36 2.20
C GLY A 131 -11.09 13.42 2.60
N ASP A 132 -12.28 13.97 2.83
CA ASP A 132 -13.44 13.23 3.33
C ASP A 132 -14.09 12.28 2.29
N ALA A 133 -13.63 12.29 1.04
CA ALA A 133 -14.11 11.37 0.02
C ALA A 133 -13.78 9.91 0.34
N VAL A 134 -12.71 9.64 1.11
CA VAL A 134 -12.35 8.29 1.57
C VAL A 134 -13.49 7.66 2.39
N GLN A 135 -14.08 8.41 3.33
CA GLN A 135 -15.18 7.91 4.16
C GLN A 135 -16.44 7.65 3.34
N LYS A 136 -16.71 8.51 2.34
CA LYS A 136 -17.83 8.31 1.41
C LYS A 136 -17.62 7.08 0.55
N LEU A 137 -16.39 6.88 0.04
CA LEU A 137 -16.01 5.71 -0.73
C LEU A 137 -16.17 4.44 0.11
N ALA A 138 -15.66 4.42 1.34
CA ALA A 138 -15.78 3.30 2.25
C ALA A 138 -17.26 2.93 2.57
N GLY A 139 -18.16 3.89 2.51
CA GLY A 139 -19.60 3.67 2.72
C GLY A 139 -20.36 3.09 1.51
N VAL A 140 -19.75 3.06 0.32
CA VAL A 140 -20.39 2.59 -0.91
C VAL A 140 -19.69 1.38 -1.55
N VAL A 141 -18.46 1.07 -1.15
CA VAL A 141 -17.72 -0.09 -1.64
C VAL A 141 -18.13 -1.33 -0.87
N GLU A 142 -18.67 -2.31 -1.59
CA GLU A 142 -18.92 -3.65 -1.02
C GLU A 142 -17.58 -4.40 -0.90
N ASN A 143 -17.45 -5.20 0.16
CA ASN A 143 -16.25 -6.03 0.44
C ASN A 143 -14.96 -5.22 0.62
N LEU A 144 -15.03 -4.08 1.30
CA LEU A 144 -13.87 -3.30 1.68
C LEU A 144 -12.97 -4.12 2.61
N VAL A 145 -11.72 -4.33 2.20
CA VAL A 145 -10.74 -5.09 3.00
C VAL A 145 -10.10 -4.22 4.06
N THR A 146 -9.61 -3.04 3.66
CA THR A 146 -8.97 -2.09 4.57
C THR A 146 -8.97 -0.69 3.98
N THR A 147 -8.78 0.30 4.85
CA THR A 147 -8.50 1.70 4.45
C THR A 147 -7.20 2.14 5.08
N TRP A 148 -6.51 3.08 4.44
CA TRP A 148 -5.28 3.65 4.98
C TRP A 148 -5.19 5.14 4.65
N SER A 149 -4.32 5.83 5.38
CA SER A 149 -3.91 7.19 5.06
C SER A 149 -2.48 7.17 4.53
N ASP A 150 -2.18 8.03 3.55
CA ASP A 150 -0.81 8.21 3.07
C ASP A 150 0.11 8.57 4.26
N PRO A 151 1.19 7.82 4.52
CA PRO A 151 2.10 8.06 5.65
C PRO A 151 2.94 9.32 5.48
N TRP A 152 2.90 9.93 4.33
CA TRP A 152 3.67 11.12 4.04
C TRP A 152 3.17 12.36 4.81
N PRO A 153 4.02 13.10 5.51
CA PRO A 153 5.47 13.02 5.69
C PRO A 153 5.93 12.23 6.92
N GLY A 154 5.28 11.13 7.23
CA GLY A 154 5.55 10.35 8.44
C GLY A 154 7.00 9.87 8.57
N ILE A 155 7.49 9.85 9.81
CA ILE A 155 8.78 9.26 10.19
C ILE A 155 8.49 8.09 11.12
N THR A 156 8.96 6.91 10.76
CA THR A 156 8.86 5.73 11.62
C THR A 156 10.12 5.60 12.47
N PRO A 157 10.05 5.61 13.81
CA PRO A 157 11.20 5.40 14.66
C PRO A 157 11.90 4.06 14.32
N GLY A 158 13.21 4.10 14.16
CA GLY A 158 14.02 2.94 13.81
C GLY A 158 14.00 2.56 12.32
N GLY A 159 13.21 3.22 11.50
CA GLY A 159 13.17 3.06 10.05
C GLY A 159 14.03 4.08 9.30
N SER A 160 14.06 3.98 7.98
CA SER A 160 14.72 4.97 7.11
C SER A 160 13.84 6.21 6.97
N THR A 161 14.46 7.38 6.98
CA THR A 161 13.80 8.66 6.73
C THR A 161 13.93 9.00 5.24
N TYR A 162 12.82 9.08 4.53
CA TYR A 162 12.81 9.44 3.10
C TYR A 162 12.64 10.94 2.87
N PHE A 163 12.09 11.64 3.85
CA PHE A 163 11.84 13.06 3.79
C PHE A 163 12.03 13.72 5.16
N THR A 164 12.74 14.84 5.19
CA THR A 164 13.04 15.60 6.42
C THR A 164 12.34 16.95 6.46
N GLY A 165 11.58 17.33 5.44
CA GLY A 165 10.87 18.60 5.38
C GLY A 165 9.65 18.62 6.29
N THR A 166 9.27 19.83 6.72
CA THR A 166 8.12 20.05 7.61
C THR A 166 6.76 19.97 6.89
N ARG A 167 6.75 20.08 5.58
CA ARG A 167 5.54 19.96 4.74
C ARG A 167 5.88 19.45 3.35
N HIS A 168 5.15 18.43 2.92
CA HIS A 168 5.10 18.05 1.52
C HIS A 168 4.12 18.99 0.77
N PRO A 169 4.37 19.35 -0.50
CA PRO A 169 3.41 20.15 -1.28
C PRO A 169 2.01 19.55 -1.38
N GLY A 170 1.89 18.22 -1.21
CA GLY A 170 0.62 17.49 -1.12
C GLY A 170 0.16 17.14 0.29
N ALA A 171 0.68 17.77 1.34
CA ALA A 171 0.38 17.41 2.74
C ALA A 171 -1.09 17.57 3.16
N ASN A 172 -1.94 18.10 2.30
CA ASN A 172 -3.39 18.16 2.49
C ASN A 172 -4.12 16.97 1.85
N TYR A 173 -3.40 16.06 1.19
CA TYR A 173 -3.94 14.85 0.60
C TYR A 173 -3.98 13.77 1.67
N ARG A 174 -5.17 13.29 1.99
CA ARG A 174 -5.41 12.08 2.76
C ARG A 174 -5.98 11.06 1.78
N ALA A 175 -5.31 9.95 1.63
CA ALA A 175 -5.81 8.81 0.87
C ALA A 175 -6.73 7.96 1.74
#